data_9a184357cad58d38154a456fa94e96ac
#
_entry.id   9a184357cad58d38154a456fa94e96ac
#
_cell.length_a   1.000
_cell.length_b   1.000
_cell.length_c   1.000
_cell.angle_alpha   90.00
_cell.angle_beta   90.00
_cell.angle_gamma   90.00
#
_symmetry.space_group_name_H-M   'P 1'
#
loop_
_entity.id
_entity.type
_entity.pdbx_description
1 polymer ?
#
loop_
_entity_poly.entity_id
_entity_poly.type
_entity_poly.pdbx_seq_one_letter_code
_entity_poly.pdbx_strand_id
1 'polypeptide(L)'
;MRRVHCALAAAALAIVVAQAQLSAHPCDFLTGGGFIYVNGAKANFGIGGGCKKNVPDHHGPYWGHLEYHDHGIGLNVHWQTITAYDEWGTFTDDKGRPIGRRLICGTARSNLYGNVDFAVVVRDAGEPGTSDEFDIQLKRPNGTVPYTTFGWDSSGEYPHKLGGGDGGGGNIQLHKPNPSTIGVFGGDCPAL
;
A
#
# COMPACT_ATOMS: atom_id res chain seq x y z
N MET A 1 3.02 -58.68 56.27
CA MET A 1 3.32 -57.27 55.82
C MET A 1 3.43 -57.26 54.30
N ARG A 2 2.38 -56.83 53.61
CA ARG A 2 2.34 -56.72 52.17
C ARG A 2 2.60 -55.23 51.78
N ARG A 3 3.66 -54.98 51.03
CA ARG A 3 4.00 -53.63 50.51
C ARG A 3 3.25 -53.45 49.15
N VAL A 4 2.37 -52.49 49.13
CA VAL A 4 1.67 -52.05 47.90
C VAL A 4 2.55 -51.01 47.25
N HIS A 5 3.01 -51.26 46.01
CA HIS A 5 3.72 -50.31 45.22
C HIS A 5 2.70 -49.53 44.34
N CYS A 6 2.50 -48.25 44.61
CA CYS A 6 1.77 -47.35 43.76
C CYS A 6 2.68 -46.87 42.64
N ALA A 7 2.41 -47.29 41.41
CA ALA A 7 3.05 -46.75 40.23
C ALA A 7 2.31 -45.50 39.75
N LEU A 8 2.91 -44.36 39.82
CA LEU A 8 2.43 -43.10 39.26
C LEU A 8 2.79 -43.08 37.78
N ALA A 9 1.78 -43.21 36.91
CA ALA A 9 1.93 -42.98 35.47
C ALA A 9 1.83 -41.49 35.16
N ALA A 10 2.93 -40.87 34.80
CA ALA A 10 2.94 -39.49 34.29
C ALA A 10 2.53 -39.46 32.81
N ALA A 11 1.35 -38.97 32.52
CA ALA A 11 0.89 -38.74 31.15
C ALA A 11 1.49 -37.39 30.67
N ALA A 12 2.44 -37.43 29.76
CA ALA A 12 2.96 -36.26 29.07
C ALA A 12 1.97 -35.82 27.99
N LEU A 13 1.32 -34.68 28.21
CA LEU A 13 0.44 -34.04 27.23
C LEU A 13 1.33 -33.25 26.25
N ALA A 14 1.53 -33.79 25.05
CA ALA A 14 2.23 -33.10 23.97
C ALA A 14 1.27 -32.08 23.35
N ILE A 15 1.48 -30.78 23.63
CA ILE A 15 0.77 -29.69 22.97
C ILE A 15 1.41 -29.50 21.59
N VAL A 16 0.75 -29.98 20.55
CA VAL A 16 1.13 -29.67 19.16
C VAL A 16 0.64 -28.26 18.86
N VAL A 17 1.53 -27.30 18.94
CA VAL A 17 1.28 -25.93 18.46
C VAL A 17 1.35 -25.99 16.94
N ALA A 18 0.20 -26.02 16.28
CA ALA A 18 0.11 -25.83 14.84
C ALA A 18 0.54 -24.39 14.53
N GLN A 19 1.76 -24.20 14.08
CA GLN A 19 2.18 -22.94 13.51
C GLN A 19 1.45 -22.79 12.17
N ALA A 20 0.48 -21.88 12.15
CA ALA A 20 -0.08 -21.40 10.89
C ALA A 20 1.05 -20.72 10.11
N GLN A 21 1.59 -21.39 9.11
CA GLN A 21 2.46 -20.76 8.14
C GLN A 21 1.57 -19.76 7.38
N LEU A 22 1.71 -18.46 7.68
CA LEU A 22 1.23 -17.44 6.75
C LEU A 22 2.00 -17.70 5.45
N SER A 23 1.30 -18.18 4.44
CA SER A 23 1.82 -18.24 3.09
C SER A 23 2.09 -16.79 2.67
N ALA A 24 3.34 -16.38 2.70
CA ALA A 24 3.73 -15.10 2.12
C ALA A 24 3.37 -15.16 0.62
N HIS A 25 2.33 -14.43 0.24
CA HIS A 25 1.99 -14.29 -1.17
C HIS A 25 3.15 -13.55 -1.86
N PRO A 26 3.60 -14.03 -3.04
CA PRO A 26 4.64 -13.31 -3.75
C PRO A 26 4.17 -11.88 -4.04
N CYS A 27 5.07 -10.94 -3.76
CA CYS A 27 4.79 -9.52 -3.94
C CYS A 27 4.49 -9.21 -5.40
N ASP A 28 3.37 -8.60 -5.65
CA ASP A 28 2.99 -8.07 -6.95
C ASP A 28 3.61 -6.67 -7.19
N PHE A 29 3.18 -5.97 -8.20
CA PHE A 29 3.54 -4.57 -8.42
C PHE A 29 2.38 -3.82 -9.06
N LEU A 30 2.39 -2.52 -8.90
CA LEU A 30 1.38 -1.66 -9.52
C LEU A 30 2.00 -0.62 -10.44
N THR A 31 1.20 -0.19 -11.40
CA THR A 31 1.40 1.01 -12.20
C THR A 31 0.09 1.75 -12.31
N GLY A 32 0.15 3.07 -12.41
CA GLY A 32 -1.07 3.84 -12.57
C GLY A 32 -0.79 5.32 -12.80
N GLY A 33 -1.83 5.98 -13.24
CA GLY A 33 -1.82 7.43 -13.42
C GLY A 33 -3.20 7.95 -13.75
N GLY A 34 -3.41 9.21 -13.42
CA GLY A 34 -4.70 9.84 -13.62
C GLY A 34 -4.86 11.11 -12.81
N PHE A 35 -6.08 11.37 -12.42
CA PHE A 35 -6.39 12.48 -11.54
C PHE A 35 -7.58 12.17 -10.62
N ILE A 36 -7.58 12.84 -9.49
CA ILE A 36 -8.70 12.95 -8.56
C ILE A 36 -9.16 14.40 -8.48
N TYR A 37 -10.30 14.65 -7.88
CA TYR A 37 -10.72 16.01 -7.52
C TYR A 37 -10.49 16.23 -6.02
N VAL A 38 -9.78 17.30 -5.68
CA VAL A 38 -9.53 17.74 -4.30
C VAL A 38 -10.08 19.14 -4.16
N ASN A 39 -11.12 19.32 -3.32
CA ASN A 39 -11.83 20.60 -3.16
C ASN A 39 -12.28 21.20 -4.51
N GLY A 40 -12.72 20.36 -5.44
CA GLY A 40 -13.20 20.76 -6.77
C GLY A 40 -12.12 21.06 -7.81
N ALA A 41 -10.84 21.04 -7.45
CA ALA A 41 -9.73 21.18 -8.39
C ALA A 41 -9.15 19.82 -8.77
N LYS A 42 -8.58 19.73 -9.98
CA LYS A 42 -7.87 18.52 -10.39
C LYS A 42 -6.55 18.36 -9.64
N ALA A 43 -6.27 17.16 -9.23
CA ALA A 43 -4.96 16.75 -8.76
C ALA A 43 -4.49 15.52 -9.56
N ASN A 44 -3.47 15.72 -10.39
CA ASN A 44 -2.92 14.68 -11.25
C ASN A 44 -1.86 13.86 -10.51
N PHE A 45 -1.75 12.59 -10.86
CA PHE A 45 -0.71 11.73 -10.33
C PHE A 45 -0.19 10.75 -11.37
N GLY A 46 1.06 10.30 -11.15
CA GLY A 46 1.65 9.11 -11.76
C GLY A 46 2.31 8.29 -10.67
N ILE A 47 2.04 6.99 -10.64
CA ILE A 47 2.54 6.12 -9.57
C ILE A 47 2.96 4.76 -10.12
N GLY A 48 4.00 4.23 -9.53
CA GLY A 48 4.38 2.84 -9.66
C GLY A 48 5.05 2.36 -8.40
N GLY A 49 4.96 1.08 -8.10
CA GLY A 49 5.60 0.51 -6.94
C GLY A 49 5.52 -1.00 -6.88
N GLY A 50 6.44 -1.58 -6.15
CA GLY A 50 6.52 -3.02 -5.95
C GLY A 50 7.77 -3.42 -5.18
N CYS A 51 7.91 -4.72 -4.94
CA CYS A 51 9.09 -5.27 -4.31
C CYS A 51 10.21 -5.51 -5.33
N LYS A 52 11.46 -5.53 -4.85
CA LYS A 52 12.64 -5.97 -5.64
C LYS A 52 13.09 -7.36 -5.24
N LYS A 53 13.57 -8.12 -6.21
CA LYS A 53 14.22 -9.41 -6.00
C LYS A 53 15.50 -9.27 -5.15
N ASN A 54 15.75 -10.24 -4.28
CA ASN A 54 17.02 -10.45 -3.56
C ASN A 54 17.24 -9.57 -2.32
N VAL A 55 16.29 -9.59 -1.40
CA VAL A 55 16.54 -9.06 -0.06
C VAL A 55 16.29 -10.11 1.00
N PRO A 56 17.30 -10.40 1.84
CA PRO A 56 17.21 -11.46 2.86
C PRO A 56 16.26 -11.14 4.00
N ASP A 57 15.93 -9.86 4.21
CA ASP A 57 15.19 -9.39 5.37
C ASP A 57 13.78 -8.90 4.99
N HIS A 58 12.85 -8.97 5.96
CA HIS A 58 11.44 -8.61 5.84
C HIS A 58 11.18 -7.13 5.44
N HIS A 59 12.23 -6.33 5.28
CA HIS A 59 12.21 -4.94 4.87
C HIS A 59 12.96 -4.75 3.54
N GLY A 60 12.60 -5.54 2.54
CA GLY A 60 13.26 -5.53 1.23
C GLY A 60 13.30 -4.15 0.58
N PRO A 61 14.27 -3.89 -0.33
CA PRO A 61 14.20 -2.71 -1.14
C PRO A 61 12.93 -2.77 -1.97
N TYR A 62 12.23 -1.68 -1.95
CA TYR A 62 11.10 -1.43 -2.81
C TYR A 62 11.57 -0.58 -3.98
N TRP A 63 10.85 -0.64 -5.08
CA TRP A 63 11.03 0.26 -6.20
C TRP A 63 9.74 1.02 -6.46
N GLY A 64 9.82 2.14 -7.10
CA GLY A 64 8.65 2.88 -7.50
C GLY A 64 8.96 4.31 -7.83
N HIS A 65 7.90 5.05 -8.09
CA HIS A 65 7.91 6.49 -8.30
C HIS A 65 6.57 7.08 -7.91
N LEU A 66 6.56 8.36 -7.60
CA LEU A 66 5.38 9.17 -7.36
C LEU A 66 5.63 10.57 -7.91
N GLU A 67 4.74 10.99 -8.80
CA GLU A 67 4.55 12.38 -9.19
C GLU A 67 3.13 12.78 -8.82
N TYR A 68 2.98 13.90 -8.13
CA TYR A 68 1.67 14.40 -7.75
C TYR A 68 1.60 15.91 -7.92
N HIS A 69 0.53 16.39 -8.54
CA HIS A 69 0.30 17.81 -8.76
C HIS A 69 -1.15 18.20 -8.47
N ASP A 70 -1.36 18.89 -7.35
CA ASP A 70 -2.64 19.50 -7.02
C ASP A 70 -2.71 20.92 -7.61
N HIS A 71 -3.53 21.08 -8.64
CA HIS A 71 -3.71 22.36 -9.34
C HIS A 71 -4.46 23.40 -8.50
N GLY A 72 -5.24 22.98 -7.49
CA GLY A 72 -6.01 23.88 -6.63
C GLY A 72 -5.13 24.77 -5.77
N ILE A 73 -4.01 24.25 -5.32
CA ILE A 73 -3.06 24.98 -4.46
C ILE A 73 -1.65 25.09 -5.07
N GLY A 74 -1.44 24.57 -6.28
CA GLY A 74 -0.14 24.57 -6.95
C GLY A 74 0.91 23.69 -6.27
N LEU A 75 0.49 22.63 -5.59
CA LEU A 75 1.37 21.68 -4.94
C LEU A 75 1.98 20.74 -5.99
N ASN A 76 3.31 20.58 -5.96
CA ASN A 76 4.04 19.57 -6.70
C ASN A 76 4.81 18.69 -5.73
N VAL A 77 4.73 17.39 -5.90
CA VAL A 77 5.44 16.37 -5.12
C VAL A 77 6.19 15.46 -6.07
N HIS A 78 7.49 15.35 -5.85
CA HIS A 78 8.39 14.45 -6.59
C HIS A 78 9.07 13.48 -5.63
N TRP A 79 8.92 12.19 -5.88
CA TRP A 79 9.48 11.14 -5.04
C TRP A 79 11.02 11.17 -5.01
N GLN A 80 11.60 10.65 -3.94
CA GLN A 80 13.05 10.45 -3.78
C GLN A 80 13.39 8.99 -3.50
N THR A 81 12.67 8.37 -2.57
CA THR A 81 12.84 6.94 -2.22
C THR A 81 11.49 6.30 -1.95
N ILE A 82 11.41 4.98 -2.14
CA ILE A 82 10.29 4.16 -1.69
C ILE A 82 10.76 3.36 -0.47
N THR A 83 10.03 3.44 0.62
CA THR A 83 10.35 2.80 1.91
C THR A 83 9.41 1.67 2.27
N ALA A 84 8.22 1.62 1.66
CA ALA A 84 7.27 0.55 1.86
C ALA A 84 6.43 0.29 0.61
N TYR A 85 6.06 -0.96 0.44
CA TYR A 85 5.03 -1.43 -0.47
C TYR A 85 4.25 -2.53 0.25
N ASP A 86 3.01 -2.25 0.62
CA ASP A 86 2.24 -3.13 1.48
C ASP A 86 0.86 -3.45 0.92
N GLU A 87 0.33 -4.59 1.32
CA GLU A 87 -0.94 -5.11 0.86
C GLU A 87 -2.06 -4.79 1.87
N TRP A 88 -3.09 -4.07 1.40
CA TRP A 88 -4.30 -3.77 2.17
C TRP A 88 -5.54 -4.47 1.59
N GLY A 89 -5.40 -5.74 1.33
CA GLY A 89 -6.42 -6.60 0.77
C GLY A 89 -6.23 -6.86 -0.72
N THR A 90 -6.11 -8.13 -1.05
CA THR A 90 -6.00 -8.63 -2.42
C THR A 90 -7.15 -9.56 -2.71
N PHE A 91 -7.71 -9.40 -3.89
CA PHE A 91 -8.67 -10.28 -4.51
C PHE A 91 -8.17 -10.64 -5.90
N THR A 92 -8.89 -11.45 -6.61
CA THR A 92 -8.68 -11.70 -8.04
C THR A 92 -9.96 -11.37 -8.80
N ASP A 93 -9.79 -10.75 -9.96
CA ASP A 93 -10.90 -10.57 -10.88
C ASP A 93 -11.29 -11.93 -11.55
N ASP A 94 -12.31 -11.89 -12.38
CA ASP A 94 -12.81 -13.06 -13.13
C ASP A 94 -11.76 -13.65 -14.11
N LYS A 95 -10.70 -12.90 -14.42
CA LYS A 95 -9.58 -13.33 -15.27
C LYS A 95 -8.35 -13.76 -14.45
N GLY A 96 -8.48 -13.82 -13.12
CA GLY A 96 -7.40 -14.18 -12.21
C GLY A 96 -6.28 -13.13 -12.13
N ARG A 97 -6.57 -11.84 -12.38
CA ARG A 97 -5.65 -10.74 -12.16
C ARG A 97 -5.80 -10.25 -10.72
N PRO A 98 -4.70 -9.83 -10.06
CA PRO A 98 -4.80 -9.22 -8.74
C PRO A 98 -5.57 -7.90 -8.85
N ILE A 99 -6.47 -7.65 -7.91
CA ILE A 99 -7.17 -6.39 -7.66
C ILE A 99 -7.14 -6.11 -6.17
N GLY A 100 -7.36 -4.88 -5.75
CA GLY A 100 -7.39 -4.52 -4.33
C GLY A 100 -6.56 -3.29 -4.01
N ARG A 101 -6.26 -3.09 -2.72
CA ARG A 101 -5.54 -1.91 -2.23
C ARG A 101 -4.06 -2.18 -1.99
N ARG A 102 -3.25 -1.15 -2.28
CA ARG A 102 -1.82 -1.10 -1.95
C ARG A 102 -1.49 0.20 -1.25
N LEU A 103 -0.64 0.08 -0.24
CA LEU A 103 0.01 1.20 0.42
C LEU A 103 1.42 1.35 -0.14
N ILE A 104 1.78 2.56 -0.56
CA ILE A 104 3.14 2.92 -0.99
C ILE A 104 3.61 4.07 -0.13
N CYS A 105 4.76 3.92 0.51
CA CYS A 105 5.36 4.97 1.32
C CYS A 105 6.77 5.28 0.85
N GLY A 106 7.21 6.48 1.16
CA GLY A 106 8.54 6.92 0.81
C GLY A 106 8.82 8.34 1.23
N THR A 107 9.94 8.86 0.74
CA THR A 107 10.31 10.27 0.89
C THR A 107 10.12 11.01 -0.43
N ALA A 108 9.78 12.27 -0.33
CA ALA A 108 9.54 13.13 -1.48
C ALA A 108 10.02 14.56 -1.23
N ARG A 109 10.18 15.29 -2.32
CA ARG A 109 10.41 16.74 -2.32
C ARG A 109 9.16 17.44 -2.81
N SER A 110 8.67 18.41 -2.04
CA SER A 110 7.54 19.25 -2.38
C SER A 110 8.00 20.71 -2.56
N ASN A 111 7.37 21.41 -3.51
CA ASN A 111 7.61 22.84 -3.69
C ASN A 111 7.07 23.69 -2.54
N LEU A 112 5.97 23.26 -1.88
CA LEU A 112 5.33 24.02 -0.80
C LEU A 112 5.82 23.64 0.60
N TYR A 113 6.23 22.38 0.80
CA TYR A 113 6.50 21.85 2.14
C TYR A 113 7.93 21.38 2.35
N GLY A 114 8.78 21.44 1.31
CA GLY A 114 10.17 20.96 1.35
C GLY A 114 10.23 19.43 1.31
N ASN A 115 11.16 18.87 2.07
CA ASN A 115 11.26 17.41 2.22
C ASN A 115 10.14 16.89 3.12
N VAL A 116 9.48 15.85 2.67
CA VAL A 116 8.34 15.20 3.35
C VAL A 116 8.44 13.69 3.20
N ASP A 117 7.86 12.97 4.15
CA ASP A 117 7.45 11.59 3.96
C ASP A 117 6.08 11.58 3.28
N PHE A 118 5.83 10.59 2.43
CA PHE A 118 4.52 10.39 1.83
C PHE A 118 3.98 8.99 2.11
N ALA A 119 2.66 8.91 2.22
CA ALA A 119 1.89 7.68 2.15
C ALA A 119 0.85 7.83 1.04
N VAL A 120 0.77 6.86 0.16
CA VAL A 120 -0.24 6.77 -0.89
C VAL A 120 -1.00 5.48 -0.74
N VAL A 121 -2.32 5.56 -0.71
CA VAL A 121 -3.21 4.41 -0.83
C VAL A 121 -3.85 4.44 -2.20
N VAL A 122 -3.70 3.34 -2.92
CA VAL A 122 -4.35 3.15 -4.21
C VAL A 122 -5.23 1.91 -4.18
N ARG A 123 -6.22 1.87 -5.04
CA ARG A 123 -7.04 0.69 -5.29
C ARG A 123 -7.19 0.46 -6.79
N ASP A 124 -6.83 -0.74 -7.21
CA ASP A 124 -7.31 -1.33 -8.46
C ASP A 124 -8.65 -2.01 -8.19
N ALA A 125 -9.73 -1.49 -8.73
CA ALA A 125 -11.07 -2.06 -8.61
C ALA A 125 -11.44 -2.91 -9.84
N GLY A 126 -10.48 -3.13 -10.74
CA GLY A 126 -10.66 -3.82 -12.02
C GLY A 126 -10.98 -2.88 -13.17
N GLU A 127 -10.88 -3.43 -14.38
CA GLU A 127 -11.12 -2.67 -15.61
C GLU A 127 -12.62 -2.34 -15.80
N PRO A 128 -12.93 -1.12 -16.28
CA PRO A 128 -12.07 -0.15 -16.96
C PRO A 128 -11.48 0.97 -16.09
N GLY A 129 -11.21 0.76 -14.82
CA GLY A 129 -10.56 1.72 -13.93
C GLY A 129 -11.44 2.87 -13.40
N THR A 130 -12.72 2.92 -13.76
CA THR A 130 -13.64 3.99 -13.32
C THR A 130 -13.93 3.99 -11.82
N SER A 131 -13.65 2.87 -11.15
CA SER A 131 -13.81 2.70 -9.70
C SER A 131 -12.48 2.61 -8.97
N ASP A 132 -11.36 2.85 -9.67
CA ASP A 132 -10.05 2.92 -9.04
C ASP A 132 -9.96 4.15 -8.14
N GLU A 133 -9.12 4.03 -7.10
CA GLU A 133 -9.02 5.03 -6.05
C GLU A 133 -7.56 5.44 -5.83
N PHE A 134 -7.36 6.73 -5.52
CA PHE A 134 -6.04 7.28 -5.16
C PHE A 134 -6.18 8.28 -4.03
N ASP A 135 -5.38 8.13 -2.98
CA ASP A 135 -5.27 9.07 -1.87
C ASP A 135 -3.82 9.24 -1.44
N ILE A 136 -3.46 10.42 -0.96
CA ILE A 136 -2.10 10.79 -0.55
C ILE A 136 -2.08 11.57 0.76
N GLN A 137 -1.10 11.28 1.61
CA GLN A 137 -0.75 12.08 2.77
C GLN A 137 0.72 12.48 2.73
N LEU A 138 1.01 13.72 3.08
CA LEU A 138 2.36 14.23 3.26
C LEU A 138 2.58 14.57 4.73
N LYS A 139 3.73 14.17 5.28
CA LYS A 139 4.11 14.41 6.66
C LYS A 139 5.51 15.00 6.71
N ARG A 140 5.68 16.09 7.44
CA ARG A 140 7.00 16.70 7.66
C ARG A 140 7.81 15.92 8.70
N PRO A 141 9.15 16.05 8.71
CA PRO A 141 9.99 15.41 9.71
C PRO A 141 9.64 15.78 11.17
N ASN A 142 8.99 16.91 11.38
CA ASN A 142 8.51 17.32 12.71
C ASN A 142 7.17 16.66 13.13
N GLY A 143 6.64 15.75 12.32
CA GLY A 143 5.40 15.01 12.57
C GLY A 143 4.13 15.73 12.12
N THR A 144 4.20 16.99 11.64
CA THR A 144 3.00 17.68 11.13
C THR A 144 2.58 17.14 9.77
N VAL A 145 1.28 17.04 9.53
CA VAL A 145 0.66 16.65 8.26
C VAL A 145 0.16 17.91 7.56
N PRO A 146 0.96 18.50 6.64
CA PRO A 146 0.58 19.73 5.96
C PRO A 146 -0.41 19.50 4.81
N TYR A 147 -0.53 18.28 4.33
CA TYR A 147 -1.42 17.93 3.23
C TYR A 147 -1.89 16.48 3.36
N THR A 148 -3.18 16.26 3.16
CA THR A 148 -3.76 14.92 3.10
C THR A 148 -5.05 14.96 2.28
N THR A 149 -5.27 13.91 1.51
CA THR A 149 -6.57 13.57 0.92
C THR A 149 -7.22 12.41 1.69
N PHE A 150 -6.53 11.84 2.71
CA PHE A 150 -7.12 10.84 3.59
C PHE A 150 -8.18 11.47 4.48
N GLY A 151 -9.28 10.76 4.64
CA GLY A 151 -10.39 11.18 5.49
C GLY A 151 -11.52 11.82 4.69
N TRP A 152 -12.57 12.13 5.40
CA TRP A 152 -13.77 12.73 4.84
C TRP A 152 -13.49 14.21 4.56
N ASP A 153 -13.55 14.58 3.30
CA ASP A 153 -13.73 15.97 2.96
C ASP A 153 -15.18 16.41 3.22
N SER A 154 -15.46 17.69 3.04
CA SER A 154 -16.82 18.24 3.22
C SER A 154 -17.84 17.67 2.22
N SER A 155 -17.39 17.00 1.15
CA SER A 155 -18.23 16.31 0.17
C SER A 155 -18.54 14.86 0.56
N GLY A 156 -17.80 14.31 1.53
CA GLY A 156 -17.93 12.93 1.95
C GLY A 156 -17.27 11.93 1.00
N GLU A 157 -16.45 12.40 0.07
CA GLU A 157 -15.76 11.57 -0.91
C GLU A 157 -14.42 11.05 -0.39
N TYR A 158 -14.46 9.99 0.36
CA TYR A 158 -13.29 9.17 0.69
C TYR A 158 -13.67 7.70 0.53
N PRO A 159 -12.87 6.91 -0.16
CA PRO A 159 -11.67 7.24 -0.96
C PRO A 159 -11.98 7.96 -2.27
N HIS A 160 -11.01 8.76 -2.77
CA HIS A 160 -11.19 9.51 -4.01
C HIS A 160 -11.11 8.61 -5.23
N LYS A 161 -12.21 8.53 -5.99
CA LYS A 161 -12.24 7.81 -7.26
C LYS A 161 -11.58 8.62 -8.37
N LEU A 162 -10.92 7.92 -9.28
CA LEU A 162 -10.30 8.56 -10.45
C LEU A 162 -11.36 9.27 -11.30
N GLY A 163 -11.08 10.52 -11.64
CA GLY A 163 -12.01 11.36 -12.42
C GLY A 163 -13.34 11.67 -11.73
N GLY A 164 -13.45 11.48 -10.39
CA GLY A 164 -14.71 11.60 -9.67
C GLY A 164 -15.65 10.40 -9.87
N GLY A 165 -15.17 9.32 -10.49
CA GLY A 165 -15.97 8.11 -10.76
C GLY A 165 -16.76 8.13 -12.09
N ASP A 166 -16.68 9.22 -12.85
CA ASP A 166 -17.42 9.37 -14.12
C ASP A 166 -16.72 8.75 -15.34
N GLY A 167 -15.54 8.14 -15.11
CA GLY A 167 -14.69 7.58 -16.17
C GLY A 167 -13.72 8.60 -16.77
N GLY A 168 -12.69 8.10 -17.48
CA GLY A 168 -11.67 8.95 -18.10
C GLY A 168 -10.69 9.59 -17.12
N GLY A 169 -10.76 9.25 -15.84
CA GLY A 169 -9.89 9.80 -14.78
C GLY A 169 -8.50 9.18 -14.71
N GLY A 170 -8.25 8.14 -15.47
CA GLY A 170 -7.02 7.38 -15.45
C GLY A 170 -7.26 5.90 -15.21
N ASN A 171 -6.19 5.20 -14.82
CA ASN A 171 -6.24 3.77 -14.48
C ASN A 171 -5.14 3.43 -13.46
N ILE A 172 -5.43 2.53 -12.56
CA ILE A 172 -4.47 1.88 -11.66
C ILE A 172 -4.55 0.39 -11.93
N GLN A 173 -3.41 -0.26 -12.12
CA GLN A 173 -3.37 -1.67 -12.44
C GLN A 173 -2.39 -2.41 -11.54
N LEU A 174 -2.89 -3.43 -10.86
CA LEU A 174 -2.08 -4.44 -10.20
C LEU A 174 -1.64 -5.50 -11.22
N HIS A 175 -0.37 -5.85 -11.16
CA HIS A 175 0.25 -6.83 -12.04
C HIS A 175 0.63 -8.06 -11.26
N LYS A 176 0.51 -9.23 -11.88
CA LYS A 176 0.97 -10.48 -11.28
C LYS A 176 2.46 -10.42 -10.95
N PRO A 177 2.88 -11.08 -9.86
CA PRO A 177 4.29 -11.24 -9.54
C PRO A 177 5.09 -11.76 -10.74
N ASN A 178 6.30 -11.27 -10.89
CA ASN A 178 7.25 -11.74 -11.90
C ASN A 178 8.63 -11.97 -11.25
N PRO A 179 9.57 -12.62 -11.94
CA PRO A 179 10.87 -12.97 -11.35
C PRO A 179 11.71 -11.79 -10.83
N SER A 180 11.42 -10.56 -11.24
CA SER A 180 12.13 -9.35 -10.77
C SER A 180 11.43 -8.66 -9.58
N THR A 181 10.15 -8.96 -9.34
CA THR A 181 9.34 -8.38 -8.25
C THR A 181 9.15 -9.36 -7.09
N ILE A 182 9.86 -10.48 -7.07
CA ILE A 182 9.81 -11.44 -5.97
C ILE A 182 10.41 -10.79 -4.72
N GLY A 183 9.58 -10.51 -3.74
CA GLY A 183 9.91 -9.90 -2.46
C GLY A 183 8.78 -10.15 -1.47
N VAL A 184 8.79 -9.40 -0.40
CA VAL A 184 7.80 -9.47 0.67
C VAL A 184 7.17 -8.09 0.86
N PHE A 185 5.86 -8.05 0.97
CA PHE A 185 5.13 -6.84 1.34
C PHE A 185 5.57 -6.32 2.71
N GLY A 186 5.49 -5.03 2.92
CA GLY A 186 5.81 -4.36 4.16
C GLY A 186 6.69 -3.13 3.97
N GLY A 187 7.50 -2.82 4.98
CA GLY A 187 8.39 -1.65 5.03
C GLY A 187 7.92 -0.60 6.02
N ASP A 188 8.66 0.50 6.09
CA ASP A 188 8.37 1.60 7.01
C ASP A 188 7.57 2.70 6.33
N CYS A 189 6.47 3.10 6.96
CA CYS A 189 5.59 4.17 6.49
C CYS A 189 5.50 5.32 7.50
N PRO A 190 6.51 6.20 7.61
CA PRO A 190 6.51 7.30 8.57
C PRO A 190 5.39 8.32 8.33
N ALA A 191 4.83 8.35 7.13
CA ALA A 191 3.77 9.30 6.76
C ALA A 191 2.37 8.91 7.28
N LEU A 192 2.19 7.73 7.83
CA LEU A 192 0.95 7.31 8.51
C LEU A 192 0.92 7.71 9.97
#